data_02fd66ae0d83abe12b7c98a2b5593384
#
_entry.id   02fd66ae0d83abe12b7c98a2b5593384
#
_cell.length_a   1.000
_cell.length_b   1.000
_cell.length_c   1.000
_cell.angle_alpha   90.00
_cell.angle_beta   90.00
_cell.angle_gamma   90.00
#
_symmetry.space_group_name_H-M   'P 1'
#
loop_
_entity.id
_entity.type
_entity.pdbx_description
1 polymer ?
#
loop_
_entity_poly.entity_id
_entity_poly.type
_entity_poly.pdbx_seq_one_letter_code
_entity_poly.pdbx_strand_id
1 'polypeptide(L)'
;MTVLKMTDLDLQGKRVLIREDLNVPIKDGVVSSDARILASLPTIRLALEKGAAVMVCSHLGRPTEGEFSAENSLKPVAEYLSKALGRDVPLVADYLDGVDVKAGDIVLFENVRFNKGEKKNADELAQKYAALCDVFVMDAFGTAHRAEGSTHGVAKYAKVAAAGPLLAAELE
;
A
#
# COMPACT_ATOMS: atom_id res chain seq x y z
N MET A 1 21.41 -10.38 -8.41
CA MET A 1 20.50 -10.50 -7.27
C MET A 1 19.11 -10.88 -7.74
N THR A 2 18.59 -11.96 -7.19
CA THR A 2 17.25 -12.43 -7.56
C THR A 2 16.21 -11.64 -6.79
N VAL A 3 15.26 -11.04 -7.51
CA VAL A 3 14.14 -10.33 -6.89
C VAL A 3 13.01 -11.35 -6.65
N LEU A 4 12.54 -11.42 -5.41
CA LEU A 4 11.38 -12.24 -5.08
C LEU A 4 10.14 -11.65 -5.74
N LYS A 5 9.32 -12.51 -6.34
CA LYS A 5 8.07 -12.09 -6.97
C LYS A 5 6.89 -12.56 -6.11
N MET A 6 5.95 -11.68 -5.89
CA MET A 6 4.74 -11.98 -5.15
C MET A 6 4.02 -13.21 -5.70
N THR A 7 4.03 -13.37 -7.02
CA THR A 7 3.37 -14.49 -7.71
C THR A 7 3.92 -15.85 -7.32
N ASP A 8 5.17 -15.90 -6.86
CA ASP A 8 5.86 -17.15 -6.49
C ASP A 8 5.72 -17.49 -5.00
N LEU A 9 5.04 -16.63 -4.22
CA LEU A 9 4.94 -16.81 -2.78
C LEU A 9 3.59 -17.42 -2.38
N ASP A 10 3.62 -18.22 -1.31
CA ASP A 10 2.41 -18.65 -0.63
C ASP A 10 1.97 -17.54 0.32
N LEU A 11 0.84 -16.93 0.04
CA LEU A 11 0.32 -15.82 0.82
C LEU A 11 -0.88 -16.19 1.70
N GLN A 12 -1.31 -17.45 1.66
CA GLN A 12 -2.50 -17.86 2.40
C GLN A 12 -2.32 -17.63 3.91
N GLY A 13 -3.26 -16.89 4.49
CA GLY A 13 -3.24 -16.57 5.93
C GLY A 13 -2.19 -15.56 6.33
N LYS A 14 -1.38 -15.07 5.39
CA LYS A 14 -0.32 -14.10 5.65
C LYS A 14 -0.87 -12.67 5.66
N ARG A 15 -0.28 -11.83 6.53
CA ARG A 15 -0.54 -10.40 6.50
C ARG A 15 0.37 -9.80 5.42
N VAL A 16 -0.24 -9.26 4.37
CA VAL A 16 0.48 -8.73 3.21
C VAL A 16 0.25 -7.23 3.11
N LEU A 17 1.32 -6.45 3.19
CA LEU A 17 1.27 -5.00 3.00
C LEU A 17 1.76 -4.69 1.59
N ILE A 18 0.86 -4.12 0.77
CA ILE A 18 1.14 -3.79 -0.63
C ILE A 18 1.29 -2.27 -0.78
N ARG A 19 2.47 -1.82 -1.22
CA ARG A 19 2.69 -0.42 -1.55
C ARG A 19 2.31 -0.18 -3.00
N GLU A 20 1.19 0.50 -3.20
CA GLU A 20 0.71 0.86 -4.53
C GLU A 20 0.95 2.33 -4.81
N ASP A 21 0.81 2.74 -6.05
CA ASP A 21 0.74 4.14 -6.43
C ASP A 21 -0.72 4.51 -6.67
N LEU A 22 -1.34 5.09 -5.66
CA LEU A 22 -2.72 5.55 -5.70
C LEU A 22 -2.78 7.08 -5.63
N ASN A 23 -1.69 7.74 -6.01
CA ASN A 23 -1.60 9.20 -6.07
C ASN A 23 -2.33 9.70 -7.34
N VAL A 24 -3.64 9.74 -7.25
CA VAL A 24 -4.52 10.09 -8.36
C VAL A 24 -5.13 11.46 -8.15
N PRO A 25 -5.52 12.16 -9.24
CA PRO A 25 -6.16 13.46 -9.08
C PRO A 25 -7.57 13.31 -8.48
N ILE A 26 -7.85 14.17 -7.52
CA ILE A 26 -9.15 14.23 -6.84
C ILE A 26 -9.78 15.58 -7.19
N LYS A 27 -11.04 15.55 -7.62
CA LYS A 27 -11.80 16.75 -7.93
C LYS A 27 -13.17 16.66 -7.27
N ASP A 28 -13.51 17.67 -6.48
CA ASP A 28 -14.79 17.72 -5.75
C ASP A 28 -15.04 16.47 -4.90
N GLY A 29 -13.98 15.96 -4.26
CA GLY A 29 -14.07 14.80 -3.39
C GLY A 29 -14.17 13.46 -4.10
N VAL A 30 -13.97 13.42 -5.43
CA VAL A 30 -14.11 12.23 -6.25
C VAL A 30 -12.85 12.02 -7.09
N VAL A 31 -12.47 10.76 -7.30
CA VAL A 31 -11.35 10.41 -8.19
C VAL A 31 -11.71 10.86 -9.61
N SER A 32 -10.88 11.74 -10.20
CA SER A 32 -11.12 12.26 -11.54
C SER A 32 -10.37 11.50 -12.64
N SER A 33 -9.36 10.71 -12.27
CA SER A 33 -8.67 9.81 -13.19
C SER A 33 -8.29 8.56 -12.41
N ASP A 34 -8.69 7.39 -12.89
CA ASP A 34 -8.56 6.14 -12.18
C ASP A 34 -7.47 5.20 -12.73
N ALA A 35 -6.68 5.68 -13.69
CA ALA A 35 -5.71 4.84 -14.39
C ALA A 35 -4.77 4.08 -13.44
N ARG A 36 -4.24 4.76 -12.43
CA ARG A 36 -3.32 4.15 -11.47
C ARG A 36 -4.03 3.15 -10.57
N ILE A 37 -5.28 3.44 -10.19
CA ILE A 37 -6.07 2.51 -9.38
C ILE A 37 -6.34 1.24 -10.18
N LEU A 38 -6.78 1.38 -11.43
CA LEU A 38 -7.04 0.24 -12.29
C LEU A 38 -5.78 -0.60 -12.50
N ALA A 39 -4.61 0.03 -12.63
CA ALA A 39 -3.34 -0.68 -12.79
C ALA A 39 -2.97 -1.49 -11.55
N SER A 40 -3.40 -1.08 -10.37
CA SER A 40 -3.09 -1.79 -9.12
C SER A 40 -4.06 -2.93 -8.81
N LEU A 41 -5.23 -2.96 -9.43
CA LEU A 41 -6.26 -3.97 -9.12
C LEU A 41 -5.80 -5.41 -9.32
N PRO A 42 -5.06 -5.77 -10.40
CA PRO A 42 -4.61 -7.16 -10.56
C PRO A 42 -3.78 -7.66 -9.37
N THR A 43 -2.88 -6.83 -8.85
CA THR A 43 -2.05 -7.19 -7.69
C THR A 43 -2.92 -7.40 -6.44
N ILE A 44 -3.85 -6.48 -6.20
CA ILE A 44 -4.75 -6.55 -5.04
C ILE A 44 -5.62 -7.81 -5.13
N ARG A 45 -6.21 -8.06 -6.30
CA ARG A 45 -7.06 -9.24 -6.52
C ARG A 45 -6.28 -10.54 -6.34
N LEU A 46 -5.05 -10.57 -6.84
CA LEU A 46 -4.19 -11.75 -6.69
C LEU A 46 -3.93 -12.06 -5.22
N ALA A 47 -3.61 -11.04 -4.42
CA ALA A 47 -3.38 -11.24 -2.99
C ALA A 47 -4.64 -11.76 -2.28
N LEU A 48 -5.81 -11.22 -2.63
CA LEU A 48 -7.07 -11.68 -2.06
C LEU A 48 -7.38 -13.11 -2.49
N GLU A 49 -7.15 -13.46 -3.75
CA GLU A 49 -7.35 -14.82 -4.27
C GLU A 49 -6.44 -15.83 -3.60
N LYS A 50 -5.23 -15.42 -3.22
CA LYS A 50 -4.29 -16.27 -2.50
C LYS A 50 -4.64 -16.43 -1.02
N GLY A 51 -5.69 -15.78 -0.55
CA GLY A 51 -6.15 -15.91 0.84
C GLY A 51 -5.39 -15.09 1.85
N ALA A 52 -4.75 -14.00 1.42
CA ALA A 52 -4.01 -13.10 2.29
C ALA A 52 -4.93 -12.18 3.08
N ALA A 53 -4.43 -11.68 4.22
CA ALA A 53 -4.99 -10.52 4.90
C ALA A 53 -4.31 -9.29 4.26
N VAL A 54 -5.05 -8.51 3.47
CA VAL A 54 -4.47 -7.51 2.57
C VAL A 54 -4.56 -6.11 3.18
N MET A 55 -3.39 -5.46 3.26
CA MET A 55 -3.28 -4.06 3.65
C MET A 55 -2.66 -3.32 2.48
N VAL A 56 -3.30 -2.25 2.01
CA VAL A 56 -2.79 -1.44 0.88
C VAL A 56 -2.40 -0.08 1.41
N CYS A 57 -1.24 0.42 0.98
CA CYS A 57 -0.79 1.77 1.35
C CYS A 57 -0.32 2.55 0.14
N SER A 58 -0.40 3.88 0.24
CA SER A 58 0.03 4.80 -0.79
C SER A 58 0.17 6.20 -0.20
N HIS A 59 0.86 7.06 -0.96
CA HIS A 59 0.81 8.50 -0.71
C HIS A 59 -0.23 9.15 -1.63
N LEU A 60 -0.66 10.36 -1.28
CA LEU A 60 -1.51 11.22 -2.10
C LEU A 60 -1.11 12.66 -1.87
N GLY A 61 -0.74 13.37 -2.93
CA GLY A 61 -0.38 14.77 -2.86
C GLY A 61 0.86 15.03 -2.01
N ARG A 62 0.92 16.23 -1.43
CA ARG A 62 2.07 16.67 -0.62
C ARG A 62 1.62 17.30 0.69
N PRO A 63 1.04 16.52 1.60
CA PRO A 63 0.61 17.06 2.89
C PRO A 63 1.80 17.39 3.77
N THR A 64 1.55 18.14 4.84
CA THR A 64 2.53 18.32 5.90
C THR A 64 2.56 17.05 6.76
N GLU A 65 3.75 16.46 6.92
CA GLU A 65 3.90 15.25 7.74
C GLU A 65 3.50 15.50 9.19
N GLY A 66 2.76 14.56 9.76
CA GLY A 66 2.28 14.65 11.11
C GLY A 66 0.94 15.38 11.26
N GLU A 67 0.37 15.86 10.16
CA GLU A 67 -0.88 16.60 10.16
C GLU A 67 -1.87 16.00 9.15
N PHE A 68 -3.07 15.72 9.63
CA PHE A 68 -4.15 15.28 8.74
C PHE A 68 -4.67 16.46 7.92
N SER A 69 -4.95 16.23 6.63
CA SER A 69 -5.68 17.18 5.79
C SER A 69 -6.68 16.42 4.92
N ALA A 70 -7.93 16.89 4.93
CA ALA A 70 -9.00 16.23 4.20
C ALA A 70 -8.73 16.17 2.68
N GLU A 71 -8.10 17.18 2.14
CA GLU A 71 -7.78 17.25 0.71
C GLU A 71 -6.75 16.23 0.26
N ASN A 72 -5.95 15.71 1.20
CA ASN A 72 -4.93 14.69 0.93
C ASN A 72 -5.32 13.32 1.49
N SER A 73 -6.56 13.15 1.95
CA SER A 73 -7.06 11.87 2.43
C SER A 73 -7.29 10.90 1.28
N LEU A 74 -7.00 9.62 1.53
CA LEU A 74 -7.30 8.54 0.57
C LEU A 74 -8.77 8.09 0.63
N LYS A 75 -9.63 8.78 1.34
CA LYS A 75 -11.05 8.43 1.41
C LYS A 75 -11.70 8.25 0.04
N PRO A 76 -11.51 9.17 -0.95
CA PRO A 76 -12.09 8.95 -2.27
C PRO A 76 -11.56 7.70 -2.97
N VAL A 77 -10.29 7.34 -2.71
CA VAL A 77 -9.68 6.13 -3.26
C VAL A 77 -10.29 4.89 -2.62
N ALA A 78 -10.53 4.91 -1.31
CA ALA A 78 -11.19 3.80 -0.61
C ALA A 78 -12.60 3.57 -1.16
N GLU A 79 -13.34 4.64 -1.43
CA GLU A 79 -14.67 4.55 -2.02
C GLU A 79 -14.62 3.96 -3.43
N TYR A 80 -13.64 4.38 -4.23
CA TYR A 80 -13.45 3.85 -5.58
C TYR A 80 -13.11 2.35 -5.54
N LEU A 81 -12.16 1.96 -4.68
CA LEU A 81 -11.75 0.56 -4.53
C LEU A 81 -12.92 -0.31 -4.08
N SER A 82 -13.75 0.19 -3.18
CA SER A 82 -14.92 -0.55 -2.71
C SER A 82 -15.87 -0.87 -3.86
N LYS A 83 -16.10 0.08 -4.75
CA LYS A 83 -16.94 -0.13 -5.94
C LYS A 83 -16.26 -1.08 -6.91
N ALA A 84 -14.98 -0.89 -7.17
CA ALA A 84 -14.24 -1.70 -8.16
C ALA A 84 -14.13 -3.16 -7.74
N LEU A 85 -13.97 -3.42 -6.44
CA LEU A 85 -13.84 -4.77 -5.90
C LEU A 85 -15.18 -5.39 -5.51
N GLY A 86 -16.27 -4.59 -5.50
CA GLY A 86 -17.59 -5.08 -5.14
C GLY A 86 -17.69 -5.48 -3.67
N ARG A 87 -16.93 -4.84 -2.81
CA ARG A 87 -16.89 -5.13 -1.37
C ARG A 87 -16.39 -3.89 -0.62
N ASP A 88 -16.66 -3.84 0.68
CA ASP A 88 -16.20 -2.74 1.51
C ASP A 88 -14.68 -2.78 1.68
N VAL A 89 -14.02 -1.64 1.43
CA VAL A 89 -12.60 -1.45 1.69
C VAL A 89 -12.49 -0.34 2.73
N PRO A 90 -12.37 -0.69 4.02
CA PRO A 90 -12.26 0.33 5.05
C PRO A 90 -10.97 1.14 4.93
N LEU A 91 -11.08 2.44 5.22
CA LEU A 91 -9.91 3.33 5.33
C LEU A 91 -9.50 3.37 6.81
N VAL A 92 -8.28 2.96 7.11
CA VAL A 92 -7.76 2.91 8.47
C VAL A 92 -6.75 4.03 8.67
N ALA A 93 -7.03 4.96 9.59
CA ALA A 93 -6.16 6.10 9.87
C ALA A 93 -5.11 5.80 10.92
N ASP A 94 -5.45 5.03 11.93
CA ASP A 94 -4.56 4.72 13.07
C ASP A 94 -4.10 3.26 12.96
N TYR A 95 -3.04 3.04 12.19
CA TYR A 95 -2.57 1.69 11.90
C TYR A 95 -1.14 1.40 12.39
N LEU A 96 -0.37 2.43 12.78
CA LEU A 96 1.06 2.26 13.06
C LEU A 96 1.35 1.33 14.25
N ASP A 97 0.42 1.23 15.19
CA ASP A 97 0.59 0.37 16.37
C ASP A 97 -0.15 -0.96 16.23
N GLY A 98 -0.65 -1.25 15.05
CA GLY A 98 -1.33 -2.50 14.73
C GLY A 98 -2.67 -2.27 14.04
N VAL A 99 -3.07 -3.25 13.27
CA VAL A 99 -4.36 -3.25 12.58
C VAL A 99 -4.89 -4.68 12.54
N ASP A 100 -6.21 -4.83 12.73
CA ASP A 100 -6.87 -6.13 12.69
C ASP A 100 -7.42 -6.38 11.29
N VAL A 101 -6.76 -7.25 10.53
CA VAL A 101 -7.18 -7.67 9.20
C VAL A 101 -7.13 -9.18 9.15
N LYS A 102 -8.22 -9.79 8.74
CA LYS A 102 -8.32 -11.25 8.65
C LYS A 102 -8.00 -11.73 7.24
N ALA A 103 -7.58 -12.98 7.12
CA ALA A 103 -7.36 -13.62 5.83
C ALA A 103 -8.61 -13.47 4.94
N GLY A 104 -8.40 -13.01 3.72
CA GLY A 104 -9.49 -12.75 2.77
C GLY A 104 -10.08 -11.34 2.85
N ASP A 105 -9.71 -10.55 3.84
CA ASP A 105 -10.16 -9.17 3.98
C ASP A 105 -9.11 -8.19 3.45
N ILE A 106 -9.56 -6.95 3.23
CA ILE A 106 -8.71 -5.88 2.72
C ILE A 106 -9.02 -4.56 3.44
N VAL A 107 -7.97 -3.81 3.76
CA VAL A 107 -8.09 -2.44 4.25
C VAL A 107 -7.14 -1.54 3.47
N LEU A 108 -7.47 -0.25 3.37
CA LEU A 108 -6.60 0.77 2.82
C LEU A 108 -6.11 1.64 3.98
N PHE A 109 -4.80 1.81 4.09
CA PHE A 109 -4.22 2.73 5.08
C PHE A 109 -4.39 4.16 4.62
N GLU A 110 -4.64 5.08 5.56
CA GLU A 110 -4.64 6.49 5.25
C GLU A 110 -3.26 6.94 4.78
N ASN A 111 -3.20 8.02 4.03
CA ASN A 111 -2.01 8.55 3.37
C ASN A 111 -0.75 8.40 4.22
N VAL A 112 0.23 7.66 3.71
CA VAL A 112 1.49 7.41 4.45
C VAL A 112 2.27 8.69 4.70
N ARG A 113 2.06 9.74 3.90
CA ARG A 113 2.73 11.03 4.10
C ARG A 113 2.14 11.85 5.25
N PHE A 114 1.09 11.38 5.89
CA PHE A 114 0.66 11.93 7.17
C PHE A 114 1.57 11.47 8.31
N ASN A 115 2.38 10.44 8.09
CA ASN A 115 3.27 9.90 9.13
C ASN A 115 4.61 10.63 9.13
N LYS A 116 5.04 11.11 10.30
CA LYS A 116 6.35 11.73 10.44
C LYS A 116 7.46 10.73 10.13
N GLY A 117 8.41 11.14 9.33
CA GLY A 117 9.56 10.30 8.97
C GLY A 117 9.41 9.58 7.65
N GLU A 118 8.26 9.67 6.99
CA GLU A 118 8.02 8.96 5.73
C GLU A 118 9.00 9.39 4.64
N LYS A 119 9.11 10.68 4.36
CA LYS A 119 10.02 11.20 3.33
C LYS A 119 11.49 11.00 3.68
N LYS A 120 11.82 11.03 4.95
CA LYS A 120 13.19 10.86 5.43
C LYS A 120 13.61 9.40 5.52
N ASN A 121 12.71 8.48 5.22
CA ASN A 121 12.97 7.04 5.34
C ASN A 121 13.43 6.69 6.76
N ALA A 122 12.74 7.25 7.76
CA ALA A 122 13.10 7.06 9.16
C ALA A 122 12.99 5.59 9.57
N ASP A 123 14.05 5.06 10.19
CA ASP A 123 14.11 3.65 10.58
C ASP A 123 12.98 3.27 11.53
N GLU A 124 12.66 4.12 12.49
CA GLU A 124 11.60 3.85 13.45
C GLU A 124 10.25 3.66 12.76
N LEU A 125 9.91 4.53 11.81
CA LEU A 125 8.67 4.42 11.05
C LEU A 125 8.67 3.17 10.17
N ALA A 126 9.79 2.92 9.50
CA ALA A 126 9.95 1.74 8.63
C ALA A 126 9.77 0.44 9.42
N GLN A 127 10.29 0.39 10.64
CA GLN A 127 10.13 -0.77 11.52
C GLN A 127 8.67 -0.97 11.91
N LYS A 128 7.92 0.11 12.13
CA LYS A 128 6.48 0.01 12.41
C LYS A 128 5.71 -0.57 11.23
N TYR A 129 6.00 -0.10 10.02
CA TYR A 129 5.38 -0.69 8.83
C TYR A 129 5.71 -2.17 8.70
N ALA A 130 6.97 -2.53 8.88
CA ALA A 130 7.41 -3.92 8.76
C ALA A 130 6.75 -4.84 9.79
N ALA A 131 6.50 -4.33 11.00
CA ALA A 131 5.84 -5.09 12.06
C ALA A 131 4.37 -5.39 11.74
N LEU A 132 3.74 -4.64 10.82
CA LEU A 132 2.34 -4.82 10.47
C LEU A 132 2.12 -6.02 9.53
N CYS A 133 3.17 -6.55 8.91
CA CYS A 133 3.01 -7.56 7.87
C CYS A 133 3.99 -8.70 8.01
N ASP A 134 3.62 -9.83 7.41
CA ASP A 134 4.50 -10.98 7.22
C ASP A 134 5.25 -10.88 5.90
N VAL A 135 4.63 -10.26 4.90
CA VAL A 135 5.19 -10.02 3.58
C VAL A 135 4.92 -8.59 3.17
N PHE A 136 5.97 -7.88 2.76
CA PHE A 136 5.84 -6.57 2.13
C PHE A 136 5.95 -6.73 0.62
N VAL A 137 5.02 -6.12 -0.13
CA VAL A 137 5.02 -6.15 -1.59
C VAL A 137 5.17 -4.73 -2.11
N MET A 138 6.24 -4.48 -2.86
CA MET A 138 6.44 -3.22 -3.57
C MET A 138 5.89 -3.36 -4.98
N ASP A 139 4.85 -2.59 -5.29
CA ASP A 139 4.16 -2.67 -6.57
C ASP A 139 4.12 -1.30 -7.28
N ALA A 140 4.51 -0.24 -6.59
CA ALA A 140 4.45 1.13 -7.11
C ALA A 140 5.70 1.48 -7.90
N PHE A 141 5.72 1.17 -9.19
CA PHE A 141 6.87 1.40 -10.06
C PHE A 141 7.33 2.86 -10.04
N GLY A 142 6.40 3.81 -10.14
CA GLY A 142 6.72 5.23 -10.20
C GLY A 142 7.43 5.78 -8.97
N THR A 143 7.36 5.10 -7.83
CA THR A 143 8.00 5.53 -6.58
C THR A 143 9.05 4.55 -6.08
N ALA A 144 9.29 3.47 -6.80
CA ALA A 144 10.20 2.40 -6.36
C ALA A 144 11.63 2.88 -6.12
N HIS A 145 12.06 3.90 -6.84
CA HIS A 145 13.40 4.47 -6.71
C HIS A 145 13.54 5.48 -5.56
N ARG A 146 12.43 5.85 -4.91
CA ARG A 146 12.46 6.82 -3.80
C ARG A 146 12.79 6.11 -2.49
N ALA A 147 13.73 6.66 -1.73
CA ALA A 147 14.10 6.13 -0.42
C ALA A 147 13.18 6.73 0.66
N GLU A 148 11.96 6.21 0.74
CA GLU A 148 10.96 6.63 1.72
C GLU A 148 10.60 5.46 2.64
N GLY A 149 9.93 5.73 3.77
CA GLY A 149 9.60 4.69 4.75
C GLY A 149 8.76 3.56 4.18
N SER A 150 7.73 3.90 3.39
CA SER A 150 6.81 2.91 2.84
C SER A 150 7.27 2.30 1.52
N THR A 151 8.41 2.74 0.97
CA THR A 151 8.96 2.18 -0.28
C THR A 151 10.27 1.46 -0.07
N HIS A 152 11.17 2.02 0.72
CA HIS A 152 12.54 1.52 0.90
C HIS A 152 12.76 0.94 2.30
N GLY A 153 12.53 1.76 3.34
CA GLY A 153 12.83 1.34 4.71
C GLY A 153 12.04 0.12 5.16
N VAL A 154 10.76 0.05 4.81
CA VAL A 154 9.91 -1.10 5.16
C VAL A 154 10.47 -2.40 4.57
N ALA A 155 10.98 -2.34 3.33
CA ALA A 155 11.56 -3.53 2.68
C ALA A 155 12.82 -4.02 3.41
N LYS A 156 13.58 -3.09 3.97
CA LYS A 156 14.80 -3.40 4.74
C LYS A 156 14.48 -4.19 6.01
N TYR A 157 13.37 -3.87 6.68
CA TYR A 157 13.02 -4.48 7.96
C TYR A 157 11.95 -5.57 7.87
N ALA A 158 11.30 -5.72 6.73
CA ALA A 158 10.28 -6.75 6.54
C ALA A 158 10.90 -8.15 6.56
N LYS A 159 10.17 -9.11 7.09
CA LYS A 159 10.60 -10.52 7.09
C LYS A 159 10.80 -11.03 5.67
N VAL A 160 9.86 -10.70 4.78
CA VAL A 160 9.91 -11.03 3.36
C VAL A 160 9.51 -9.80 2.58
N ALA A 161 10.31 -9.43 1.59
CA ALA A 161 10.01 -8.33 0.68
C ALA A 161 10.00 -8.84 -0.75
N ALA A 162 8.96 -8.51 -1.51
CA ALA A 162 8.77 -9.01 -2.87
C ALA A 162 8.30 -7.91 -3.81
N ALA A 163 8.48 -8.11 -5.11
CA ALA A 163 7.91 -7.25 -6.13
C ALA A 163 6.51 -7.73 -6.48
N GLY A 164 5.56 -6.81 -6.56
CA GLY A 164 4.24 -7.11 -7.08
C GLY A 164 4.25 -7.24 -8.60
N PRO A 165 3.19 -7.78 -9.21
CA PRO A 165 3.13 -7.97 -10.66
C PRO A 165 3.36 -6.70 -11.47
N LEU A 166 2.86 -5.55 -11.00
CA LEU A 166 3.03 -4.28 -11.72
C LEU A 166 4.50 -3.86 -11.75
N LEU A 167 5.20 -3.93 -10.61
CA LEU A 167 6.62 -3.61 -10.54
C LEU A 167 7.46 -4.65 -11.28
N ALA A 168 7.15 -5.94 -11.12
CA ALA A 168 7.91 -7.02 -11.75
C ALA A 168 7.86 -6.91 -13.28
N ALA A 169 6.72 -6.54 -13.86
CA ALA A 169 6.58 -6.35 -15.30
C ALA A 169 7.51 -5.26 -15.83
N GLU A 170 7.75 -4.22 -15.05
CA GLU A 170 8.63 -3.11 -15.47
C GLU A 170 10.12 -3.43 -15.28
N LEU A 171 10.45 -4.45 -14.47
CA LEU A 171 11.83 -4.87 -14.24
C LEU A 171 12.32 -5.88 -15.27
N GLU A 172 11.42 -6.43 -16.08
CA GLU A 172 11.75 -7.42 -17.11
C GLU A 172 12.14 -6.79 -18.44
#